data_234e31a86cd37fb126ed3408e5c2471f
#
_entry.id   234e31a86cd37fb126ed3408e5c2471f
#
_cell.length_a   1.000
_cell.length_b   1.000
_cell.length_c   1.000
_cell.angle_alpha   90.00
_cell.angle_beta   90.00
_cell.angle_gamma   90.00
#
_symmetry.space_group_name_H-M   'P 1'
#
loop_
_entity.id
_entity.type
_entity.pdbx_description
1 polymer ?
#
loop_
_entity_poly.entity_id
_entity_poly.type
_entity_poly.pdbx_seq_one_letter_code
_entity_poly.pdbx_strand_id
1 'polypeptide(L)'
;MAAPKVVLISTYELGRQPFGLASPAAWLRQAGASVISLDLAVQSLDEEAIRAADLVAFYVPMHTATRLASAFAPRVKALNPHAHLCFYGLYAPVNEGYLRSLGAETVLGGEFEAGLVSLLARLPGGANRDGQPEPVISLARQKFLVPDRDDLVSLSRYASLILNGEKRTVGYTEASRGCKHLCRHCPVVPVYGGQFRIVQREVVLKTSGGRLPRGRNTSRSGIPISSTGSATPWRSSRLSAMSSRTVPTT
;
A
#
# COMPACT_ATOMS: atom_id res chain seq x y z
N MET A 1 27.21 6.55 -10.84
CA MET A 1 26.04 7.46 -10.92
C MET A 1 25.39 7.52 -9.55
N ALA A 2 24.80 8.67 -9.15
CA ALA A 2 24.08 8.75 -7.88
C ALA A 2 22.82 7.88 -7.92
N ALA A 3 22.40 7.33 -6.77
CA ALA A 3 21.18 6.56 -6.66
C ALA A 3 19.96 7.45 -6.98
N PRO A 4 18.99 6.99 -7.80
CA PRO A 4 17.77 7.74 -8.06
C PRO A 4 17.01 8.03 -6.77
N LYS A 5 16.53 9.26 -6.61
CA LYS A 5 15.77 9.70 -5.42
C LYS A 5 14.29 9.60 -5.66
N VAL A 6 13.61 8.80 -4.84
CA VAL A 6 12.18 8.53 -4.94
C VAL A 6 11.46 8.99 -3.69
N VAL A 7 10.40 9.76 -3.85
CA VAL A 7 9.48 10.10 -2.76
C VAL A 7 8.14 9.40 -2.98
N LEU A 8 7.79 8.51 -2.07
CA LEU A 8 6.49 7.83 -2.05
C LEU A 8 5.57 8.56 -1.07
N ILE A 9 4.35 8.91 -1.50
CA ILE A 9 3.42 9.71 -0.71
C ILE A 9 2.10 8.96 -0.52
N SER A 10 1.68 8.78 0.73
CA SER A 10 0.31 8.42 1.10
C SER A 10 -0.38 9.63 1.73
N THR A 11 -1.66 9.79 1.44
CA THR A 11 -2.47 10.87 2.02
C THR A 11 -3.56 10.33 2.94
N TYR A 12 -3.94 9.06 2.82
CA TYR A 12 -4.97 8.44 3.63
C TYR A 12 -4.99 6.92 3.47
N GLU A 13 -4.94 6.18 4.58
CA GLU A 13 -5.03 4.70 4.65
C GLU A 13 -5.90 4.24 5.83
N LEU A 14 -7.07 4.84 6.03
CA LEU A 14 -8.03 4.48 7.11
C LEU A 14 -7.41 4.48 8.51
N GLY A 15 -6.47 5.37 8.79
CA GLY A 15 -5.75 5.46 10.06
C GLY A 15 -4.71 4.35 10.27
N ARG A 16 -4.38 3.57 9.26
CA ARG A 16 -3.35 2.52 9.30
C ARG A 16 -2.03 3.03 8.75
N GLN A 17 -0.93 2.40 9.19
CA GLN A 17 0.38 2.64 8.56
C GLN A 17 0.35 2.13 7.11
N PRO A 18 0.69 2.97 6.10
CA PRO A 18 0.45 2.66 4.70
C PRO A 18 1.25 1.46 4.20
N PHE A 19 0.54 0.39 3.83
CA PHE A 19 1.15 -0.74 3.15
C PHE A 19 1.63 -0.37 1.75
N GLY A 20 0.87 0.47 1.07
CA GLY A 20 1.20 0.94 -0.28
C GLY A 20 2.42 1.85 -0.38
N LEU A 21 3.00 2.31 0.74
CA LEU A 21 4.36 2.87 0.78
C LEU A 21 5.40 1.79 1.08
N ALA A 22 5.14 0.95 2.07
CA ALA A 22 6.08 -0.05 2.56
C ALA A 22 6.43 -1.12 1.51
N SER A 23 5.43 -1.58 0.73
CA SER A 23 5.66 -2.59 -0.31
C SER A 23 6.55 -2.06 -1.43
N PRO A 24 6.21 -0.96 -2.12
CA PRO A 24 7.07 -0.45 -3.18
C PRO A 24 8.41 0.09 -2.67
N ALA A 25 8.52 0.57 -1.42
CA ALA A 25 9.81 0.97 -0.85
C ALA A 25 10.81 -0.20 -0.86
N ALA A 26 10.38 -1.41 -0.48
CA ALA A 26 11.22 -2.59 -0.51
C ALA A 26 11.72 -2.91 -1.95
N TRP A 27 10.85 -2.79 -2.95
CA TRP A 27 11.19 -3.06 -4.35
C TRP A 27 12.14 -2.00 -4.93
N LEU A 28 11.86 -0.73 -4.68
CA LEU A 28 12.66 0.38 -5.20
C LEU A 28 14.04 0.43 -4.55
N ARG A 29 14.15 0.18 -3.24
CA ARG A 29 15.44 0.05 -2.55
C ARG A 29 16.24 -1.14 -3.06
N GLN A 30 15.60 -2.27 -3.29
CA GLN A 30 16.25 -3.43 -3.90
C GLN A 30 16.75 -3.13 -5.33
N ALA A 31 16.06 -2.24 -6.06
CA ALA A 31 16.48 -1.76 -7.37
C ALA A 31 17.54 -0.64 -7.31
N GLY A 32 18.03 -0.27 -6.11
CA GLY A 32 19.11 0.69 -5.92
C GLY A 32 18.66 2.15 -5.75
N ALA A 33 17.37 2.43 -5.56
CA ALA A 33 16.88 3.77 -5.31
C ALA A 33 17.06 4.21 -3.85
N SER A 34 17.29 5.52 -3.64
CA SER A 34 17.10 6.17 -2.34
C SER A 34 15.62 6.53 -2.20
N VAL A 35 14.92 5.94 -1.23
CA VAL A 35 13.47 6.08 -1.07
C VAL A 35 13.14 6.78 0.24
N ILE A 36 12.29 7.80 0.16
CA ILE A 36 11.66 8.48 1.30
C ILE A 36 10.16 8.22 1.22
N SER A 37 9.56 7.74 2.32
CA SER A 37 8.13 7.45 2.43
C SER A 37 7.45 8.50 3.32
N LEU A 38 6.49 9.24 2.76
CA LEU A 38 5.75 10.31 3.44
C LEU A 38 4.29 9.92 3.61
N ASP A 39 3.84 9.76 4.85
CA ASP A 39 2.41 9.62 5.15
C ASP A 39 1.83 10.94 5.67
N LEU A 40 1.19 11.68 4.76
CA LEU A 40 0.62 12.99 5.06
C LEU A 40 -0.62 12.94 5.96
N ALA A 41 -1.10 11.75 6.32
CA ALA A 41 -2.13 11.61 7.35
C ALA A 41 -1.58 11.86 8.78
N VAL A 42 -0.26 11.70 8.98
CA VAL A 42 0.38 11.77 10.31
C VAL A 42 1.63 12.66 10.36
N GLN A 43 2.09 13.18 9.21
CA GLN A 43 3.24 14.08 9.10
C GLN A 43 3.02 15.15 8.02
N SER A 44 3.81 16.21 8.03
CA SER A 44 3.79 17.25 7.00
C SER A 44 4.59 16.83 5.76
N LEU A 45 4.30 17.53 4.64
CA LEU A 45 5.07 17.36 3.41
C LEU A 45 6.52 17.83 3.62
N ASP A 46 7.46 16.96 3.29
CA ASP A 46 8.88 17.29 3.23
C ASP A 46 9.21 17.94 1.87
N GLU A 47 9.24 19.26 1.84
CA GLU A 47 9.49 20.02 0.61
C GLU A 47 10.91 19.85 0.10
N GLU A 48 11.89 19.64 0.99
CA GLU A 48 13.28 19.44 0.59
C GLU A 48 13.44 18.09 -0.14
N ALA A 49 12.83 17.05 0.41
CA ALA A 49 12.77 15.75 -0.26
C ALA A 49 12.11 15.83 -1.64
N ILE A 50 11.02 16.61 -1.78
CA ILE A 50 10.34 16.81 -3.08
C ILE A 50 11.25 17.55 -4.06
N ARG A 51 11.93 18.64 -3.64
CA ARG A 51 12.84 19.39 -4.53
C ARG A 51 14.01 18.56 -5.04
N ALA A 52 14.43 17.57 -4.26
CA ALA A 52 15.57 16.72 -4.61
C ALA A 52 15.16 15.42 -5.35
N ALA A 53 13.87 15.14 -5.52
CA ALA A 53 13.37 13.89 -6.07
C ALA A 53 13.49 13.82 -7.59
N ASP A 54 13.83 12.63 -8.11
CA ASP A 54 13.71 12.28 -9.53
C ASP A 54 12.30 11.74 -9.84
N LEU A 55 11.66 11.09 -8.85
CA LEU A 55 10.32 10.51 -8.93
C LEU A 55 9.52 10.87 -7.67
N VAL A 56 8.33 11.42 -7.86
CA VAL A 56 7.33 11.56 -6.80
C VAL A 56 6.12 10.70 -7.16
N ALA A 57 5.77 9.77 -6.28
CA ALA A 57 4.72 8.80 -6.54
C ALA A 57 3.66 8.80 -5.43
N PHE A 58 2.41 9.12 -5.78
CA PHE A 58 1.26 9.12 -4.88
C PHE A 58 0.55 7.78 -4.86
N TYR A 59 0.38 7.21 -3.67
CA TYR A 59 -0.45 6.03 -3.44
C TYR A 59 -1.92 6.41 -3.27
N VAL A 60 -2.77 5.89 -4.15
CA VAL A 60 -4.20 6.20 -4.18
C VAL A 60 -5.04 4.90 -4.14
N PRO A 61 -5.16 4.28 -2.95
CA PRO A 61 -5.90 3.02 -2.78
C PRO A 61 -7.42 3.20 -2.80
N MET A 62 -7.92 4.42 -2.58
CA MET A 62 -9.34 4.71 -2.44
C MET A 62 -9.67 6.15 -2.80
N HIS A 63 -10.96 6.45 -2.93
CA HIS A 63 -11.48 7.77 -3.32
C HIS A 63 -10.94 8.92 -2.44
N THR A 64 -10.98 8.78 -1.12
CA THR A 64 -10.49 9.83 -0.20
C THR A 64 -9.00 10.13 -0.43
N ALA A 65 -8.17 9.08 -0.53
CA ALA A 65 -6.76 9.23 -0.82
C ALA A 65 -6.52 9.93 -2.17
N THR A 66 -7.31 9.58 -3.21
CA THR A 66 -7.22 10.22 -4.54
C THR A 66 -7.53 11.72 -4.44
N ARG A 67 -8.61 12.11 -3.77
CA ARG A 67 -8.98 13.52 -3.60
C ARG A 67 -7.90 14.32 -2.87
N LEU A 68 -7.36 13.78 -1.79
CA LEU A 68 -6.30 14.45 -1.03
C LEU A 68 -5.01 14.54 -1.84
N ALA A 69 -4.59 13.45 -2.49
CA ALA A 69 -3.40 13.44 -3.35
C ALA A 69 -3.51 14.45 -4.50
N SER A 70 -4.70 14.56 -5.12
CA SER A 70 -4.96 15.54 -6.19
C SER A 70 -4.78 16.99 -5.73
N ALA A 71 -5.08 17.29 -4.47
CA ALA A 71 -4.87 18.63 -3.90
C ALA A 71 -3.36 18.95 -3.69
N PHE A 72 -2.53 17.90 -3.47
CA PHE A 72 -1.08 18.08 -3.30
C PHE A 72 -0.31 18.10 -4.62
N ALA A 73 -0.82 17.50 -5.69
CA ALA A 73 -0.11 17.37 -6.96
C ALA A 73 0.36 18.72 -7.56
N PRO A 74 -0.45 19.81 -7.58
CA PRO A 74 0.02 21.11 -8.05
C PRO A 74 1.17 21.67 -7.23
N ARG A 75 1.15 21.49 -5.90
CA ARG A 75 2.23 21.93 -5.02
C ARG A 75 3.52 21.16 -5.30
N VAL A 76 3.43 19.84 -5.49
CA VAL A 76 4.60 19.01 -5.85
C VAL A 76 5.21 19.48 -7.17
N LYS A 77 4.38 19.71 -8.21
CA LYS A 77 4.86 20.23 -9.50
C LYS A 77 5.45 21.65 -9.41
N ALA A 78 4.93 22.49 -8.53
CA ALA A 78 5.50 23.82 -8.27
C ALA A 78 6.86 23.76 -7.55
N LEU A 79 7.02 22.81 -6.61
CA LEU A 79 8.29 22.61 -5.87
C LEU A 79 9.37 21.97 -6.74
N ASN A 80 8.98 21.03 -7.61
CA ASN A 80 9.89 20.34 -8.52
C ASN A 80 9.22 20.02 -9.85
N PRO A 81 9.27 20.92 -10.84
CA PRO A 81 8.67 20.69 -12.16
C PRO A 81 9.37 19.57 -12.96
N HIS A 82 10.59 19.20 -12.58
CA HIS A 82 11.40 18.18 -13.25
C HIS A 82 11.17 16.77 -12.70
N ALA A 83 10.62 16.64 -11.49
CA ALA A 83 10.31 15.33 -10.94
C ALA A 83 9.23 14.64 -11.78
N HIS A 84 9.47 13.37 -12.12
CA HIS A 84 8.46 12.53 -12.74
C HIS A 84 7.31 12.30 -11.76
N LEU A 85 6.09 12.66 -12.14
CA LEU A 85 4.91 12.50 -11.29
C LEU A 85 4.16 11.22 -11.64
N CYS A 86 4.05 10.31 -10.67
CA CYS A 86 3.36 9.04 -10.78
C CYS A 86 2.20 8.94 -9.78
N PHE A 87 1.09 8.31 -10.19
CA PHE A 87 0.03 7.87 -9.28
C PHE A 87 -0.13 6.36 -9.39
N TYR A 88 -0.24 5.67 -8.25
CA TYR A 88 -0.37 4.22 -8.24
C TYR A 88 -1.35 3.72 -7.18
N GLY A 89 -1.83 2.49 -7.37
CA GLY A 89 -2.80 1.84 -6.49
C GLY A 89 -4.13 1.59 -7.17
N LEU A 90 -5.10 1.12 -6.41
CA LEU A 90 -6.38 0.64 -6.94
C LEU A 90 -7.18 1.72 -7.68
N TYR A 91 -7.17 2.96 -7.16
CA TYR A 91 -7.94 4.07 -7.74
C TYR A 91 -7.20 4.84 -8.83
N ALA A 92 -5.91 4.58 -9.05
CA ALA A 92 -5.14 5.27 -10.09
C ALA A 92 -5.70 4.97 -11.50
N PRO A 93 -5.86 3.72 -11.94
CA PRO A 93 -6.38 3.42 -13.28
C PRO A 93 -7.80 3.94 -13.53
N VAL A 94 -8.69 3.83 -12.53
CA VAL A 94 -10.09 4.27 -12.69
C VAL A 94 -10.25 5.78 -12.74
N ASN A 95 -9.20 6.53 -12.41
CA ASN A 95 -9.13 7.99 -12.47
C ASN A 95 -8.03 8.48 -13.43
N GLU A 96 -7.52 7.64 -14.33
CA GLU A 96 -6.36 7.95 -15.19
C GLU A 96 -6.46 9.30 -15.88
N GLY A 97 -7.55 9.55 -16.61
CA GLY A 97 -7.75 10.80 -17.36
C GLY A 97 -7.68 12.04 -16.45
N TYR A 98 -8.31 11.97 -15.29
CA TYR A 98 -8.26 13.04 -14.30
C TYR A 98 -6.84 13.24 -13.73
N LEU A 99 -6.15 12.16 -13.35
CA LEU A 99 -4.80 12.26 -12.81
C LEU A 99 -3.79 12.78 -13.83
N ARG A 100 -3.94 12.40 -15.10
CA ARG A 100 -3.13 12.96 -16.20
C ARG A 100 -3.37 14.45 -16.40
N SER A 101 -4.62 14.94 -16.25
CA SER A 101 -4.90 16.38 -16.31
C SER A 101 -4.25 17.18 -15.18
N LEU A 102 -3.86 16.53 -14.06
CA LEU A 102 -3.08 17.11 -12.97
C LEU A 102 -1.56 17.04 -13.21
N GLY A 103 -1.12 16.53 -14.35
CA GLY A 103 0.28 16.41 -14.72
C GLY A 103 0.92 15.06 -14.38
N ALA A 104 0.11 14.02 -14.10
CA ALA A 104 0.64 12.65 -13.95
C ALA A 104 1.22 12.15 -15.27
N GLU A 105 2.49 11.78 -15.26
CA GLU A 105 3.19 11.22 -16.42
C GLU A 105 3.06 9.69 -16.46
N THR A 106 2.93 9.06 -15.28
CA THR A 106 2.69 7.61 -15.16
C THR A 106 1.54 7.32 -14.20
N VAL A 107 0.70 6.36 -14.57
CA VAL A 107 -0.41 5.85 -13.77
C VAL A 107 -0.30 4.33 -13.72
N LEU A 108 -0.28 3.73 -12.50
CA LEU A 108 -0.08 2.31 -12.31
C LEU A 108 -1.15 1.69 -11.41
N GLY A 109 -1.67 0.55 -11.80
CA GLY A 109 -2.63 -0.23 -11.01
C GLY A 109 -2.40 -1.73 -11.08
N GLY A 110 -3.19 -2.48 -10.32
CA GLY A 110 -2.98 -3.91 -10.16
C GLY A 110 -1.72 -4.21 -9.34
N GLU A 111 -0.80 -4.94 -9.92
CA GLU A 111 0.50 -5.29 -9.32
C GLU A 111 1.53 -4.20 -9.68
N PHE A 112 1.46 -3.07 -9.00
CA PHE A 112 2.17 -1.82 -9.37
C PHE A 112 3.66 -1.81 -9.01
N GLU A 113 4.16 -2.66 -8.13
CA GLU A 113 5.55 -2.63 -7.66
C GLU A 113 6.55 -2.85 -8.79
N ALA A 114 6.31 -3.86 -9.62
CA ALA A 114 7.16 -4.12 -10.78
C ALA A 114 7.13 -2.95 -11.79
N GLY A 115 5.96 -2.32 -11.95
CA GLY A 115 5.80 -1.11 -12.78
C GLY A 115 6.62 0.07 -12.26
N LEU A 116 6.64 0.30 -10.94
CA LEU A 116 7.47 1.34 -10.33
C LEU A 116 8.98 1.08 -10.52
N VAL A 117 9.41 -0.17 -10.44
CA VAL A 117 10.81 -0.54 -10.73
C VAL A 117 11.16 -0.33 -12.21
N SER A 118 10.26 -0.71 -13.12
CA SER A 118 10.44 -0.46 -14.57
C SER A 118 10.51 1.04 -14.87
N LEU A 119 9.60 1.83 -14.28
CA LEU A 119 9.63 3.29 -14.38
C LEU A 119 10.96 3.86 -13.89
N LEU A 120 11.47 3.41 -12.73
CA LEU A 120 12.76 3.84 -12.21
C LEU A 120 13.89 3.64 -13.20
N ALA A 121 13.90 2.48 -13.90
CA ALA A 121 14.91 2.18 -14.93
C ALA A 121 14.79 3.07 -16.18
N ARG A 122 13.63 3.65 -16.46
CA ARG A 122 13.38 4.59 -17.57
C ARG A 122 13.68 6.05 -17.24
N LEU A 123 13.78 6.44 -15.98
CA LEU A 123 14.08 7.81 -15.59
C LEU A 123 15.46 8.27 -16.13
N PRO A 124 15.69 9.57 -16.25
CA PRO A 124 17.00 10.11 -16.62
C PRO A 124 18.12 9.53 -15.75
N GLY A 125 19.11 8.91 -16.37
CA GLY A 125 20.19 8.19 -15.66
C GLY A 125 19.88 6.73 -15.33
N GLY A 126 18.68 6.24 -15.62
CA GLY A 126 18.31 4.84 -15.47
C GLY A 126 18.89 3.92 -16.56
N ALA A 127 18.81 2.61 -16.33
CA ALA A 127 19.41 1.58 -17.18
C ALA A 127 18.66 1.33 -18.50
N ASN A 128 17.41 1.77 -18.65
CA ASN A 128 16.54 1.49 -19.79
C ASN A 128 15.72 2.71 -20.23
N ARG A 129 16.40 3.79 -20.61
CA ARG A 129 15.75 5.07 -20.99
C ARG A 129 14.80 4.96 -22.19
N ASP A 130 15.09 4.05 -23.12
CA ASP A 130 14.31 3.84 -24.34
C ASP A 130 13.27 2.73 -24.18
N GLY A 131 13.07 2.26 -22.94
CA GLY A 131 12.09 1.23 -22.61
C GLY A 131 10.65 1.68 -22.90
N GLN A 132 9.81 0.70 -23.22
CA GLN A 132 8.37 0.96 -23.40
C GLN A 132 7.73 1.45 -22.10
N PRO A 133 6.76 2.38 -22.18
CA PRO A 133 5.99 2.81 -21.01
C PRO A 133 5.29 1.65 -20.32
N GLU A 134 5.20 1.73 -19.01
CA GLU A 134 4.51 0.73 -18.19
C GLU A 134 3.01 0.70 -18.54
N PRO A 135 2.39 -0.51 -18.60
CA PRO A 135 0.95 -0.60 -18.74
C PRO A 135 0.26 0.01 -17.51
N VAL A 136 -0.84 0.73 -17.74
CA VAL A 136 -1.64 1.35 -16.65
C VAL A 136 -2.13 0.30 -15.66
N ILE A 137 -2.48 -0.89 -16.13
CA ILE A 137 -2.86 -2.03 -15.28
C ILE A 137 -1.95 -3.21 -15.61
N SER A 138 -1.23 -3.68 -14.61
CA SER A 138 -0.49 -4.93 -14.66
C SER A 138 -1.11 -5.96 -13.73
N LEU A 139 -1.38 -7.15 -14.24
CA LEU A 139 -1.83 -8.30 -13.46
C LEU A 139 -0.83 -9.46 -13.56
N ALA A 140 0.40 -9.15 -13.93
CA ALA A 140 1.48 -10.12 -13.97
C ALA A 140 1.70 -10.71 -12.57
N ARG A 141 1.99 -12.03 -12.51
CA ARG A 141 2.34 -12.66 -11.24
C ARG A 141 3.71 -12.18 -10.79
N GLN A 142 3.80 -11.72 -9.54
CA GLN A 142 5.05 -11.30 -8.94
C GLN A 142 5.32 -12.04 -7.63
N LYS A 143 6.60 -12.11 -7.26
CA LYS A 143 7.03 -12.61 -5.96
C LYS A 143 7.13 -11.42 -5.02
N PHE A 144 6.19 -11.31 -4.08
CA PHE A 144 6.16 -10.19 -3.14
C PHE A 144 7.40 -10.19 -2.24
N LEU A 145 7.87 -9.00 -1.93
CA LEU A 145 8.93 -8.78 -0.95
C LEU A 145 8.31 -8.50 0.43
N VAL A 146 9.11 -8.70 1.47
CA VAL A 146 8.73 -8.23 2.82
C VAL A 146 8.70 -6.72 2.77
N PRO A 147 7.56 -6.07 3.13
CA PRO A 147 7.44 -4.62 3.09
C PRO A 147 8.48 -3.92 3.98
N ASP A 148 9.14 -2.92 3.42
CA ASP A 148 10.09 -2.08 4.14
C ASP A 148 9.36 -0.87 4.73
N ARG A 149 9.51 -0.67 6.03
CA ARG A 149 8.82 0.39 6.78
C ARG A 149 9.78 1.23 7.62
N ASP A 150 11.07 1.12 7.40
CA ASP A 150 12.09 1.68 8.30
C ASP A 150 12.01 3.21 8.39
N ASP A 151 11.55 3.88 7.35
CA ASP A 151 11.32 5.32 7.30
C ASP A 151 9.86 5.74 7.60
N LEU A 152 8.97 4.79 7.86
CA LEU A 152 7.59 5.12 8.23
C LEU A 152 7.47 5.50 9.72
N VAL A 153 6.57 6.42 9.98
CA VAL A 153 6.24 6.86 11.34
C VAL A 153 5.83 5.68 12.23
N SER A 154 6.20 5.72 13.50
CA SER A 154 5.92 4.65 14.47
C SER A 154 4.43 4.27 14.50
N LEU A 155 4.14 2.97 14.67
CA LEU A 155 2.78 2.44 14.77
C LEU A 155 1.94 3.09 15.88
N SER A 156 2.56 3.68 16.91
CA SER A 156 1.86 4.40 17.97
C SER A 156 1.12 5.67 17.50
N ARG A 157 1.48 6.21 16.32
CA ARG A 157 0.85 7.37 15.71
C ARG A 157 -0.41 7.02 14.91
N TYR A 158 -0.68 5.74 14.73
CA TYR A 158 -1.82 5.24 13.96
C TYR A 158 -2.94 4.71 14.84
N ALA A 159 -4.04 4.30 14.22
CA ALA A 159 -5.18 3.74 14.91
C ALA A 159 -4.80 2.52 15.76
N SER A 160 -5.39 2.40 16.92
CA SER A 160 -5.23 1.27 17.82
C SER A 160 -6.50 0.41 17.85
N LEU A 161 -6.35 -0.84 18.19
CA LEU A 161 -7.45 -1.76 18.45
C LEU A 161 -7.86 -1.66 19.92
N ILE A 162 -9.16 -1.48 20.16
CA ILE A 162 -9.74 -1.65 21.50
C ILE A 162 -10.29 -3.07 21.58
N LEU A 163 -9.74 -3.88 22.46
CA LEU A 163 -10.17 -5.25 22.70
C LEU A 163 -10.36 -5.48 24.20
N ASN A 164 -11.57 -5.81 24.61
CA ASN A 164 -11.94 -5.99 26.04
C ASN A 164 -11.55 -4.79 26.92
N GLY A 165 -11.70 -3.57 26.40
CA GLY A 165 -11.35 -2.33 27.11
C GLY A 165 -9.87 -1.96 27.06
N GLU A 166 -9.00 -2.84 26.56
CA GLU A 166 -7.56 -2.58 26.40
C GLU A 166 -7.21 -1.98 25.05
N LYS A 167 -6.40 -0.93 25.04
CA LYS A 167 -5.85 -0.33 23.83
C LYS A 167 -4.60 -1.09 23.39
N ARG A 168 -4.60 -1.60 22.16
CA ARG A 168 -3.48 -2.37 21.58
C ARG A 168 -2.97 -1.71 20.29
N THR A 169 -1.66 -1.64 20.15
CA THR A 169 -1.02 -1.27 18.89
C THR A 169 -1.24 -2.37 17.86
N VAL A 170 -1.63 -2.01 16.64
CA VAL A 170 -1.87 -2.95 15.55
C VAL A 170 -1.04 -2.60 14.33
N GLY A 171 -0.55 -3.62 13.64
CA GLY A 171 0.04 -3.50 12.31
C GLY A 171 -0.97 -3.86 11.24
N TYR A 172 -0.68 -3.46 10.01
CA TYR A 172 -1.47 -3.81 8.83
C TYR A 172 -0.56 -4.47 7.79
N THR A 173 -1.05 -5.53 7.14
CA THR A 173 -0.38 -6.15 6.00
C THR A 173 -1.41 -6.72 5.04
N GLU A 174 -1.04 -6.84 3.77
CA GLU A 174 -1.86 -7.49 2.75
C GLU A 174 -1.48 -8.97 2.65
N ALA A 175 -2.49 -9.84 2.71
CA ALA A 175 -2.34 -11.28 2.47
C ALA A 175 -2.86 -11.67 1.07
N SER A 176 -3.60 -10.77 0.42
CA SER A 176 -4.14 -10.99 -0.92
C SER A 176 -4.52 -9.67 -1.59
N ARG A 177 -4.61 -9.67 -2.91
CA ARG A 177 -5.07 -8.56 -3.76
C ARG A 177 -6.11 -9.03 -4.77
N GLY A 178 -6.95 -8.09 -5.22
CA GLY A 178 -8.02 -8.38 -6.15
C GLY A 178 -9.20 -9.11 -5.51
N CYS A 179 -10.16 -9.53 -6.32
CA CYS A 179 -11.36 -10.22 -5.89
C CYS A 179 -11.91 -11.09 -7.02
N LYS A 180 -12.41 -12.28 -6.70
CA LYS A 180 -13.03 -13.18 -7.68
C LYS A 180 -14.44 -12.77 -8.13
N HIS A 181 -15.09 -11.86 -7.37
CA HIS A 181 -16.42 -11.38 -7.68
C HIS A 181 -16.38 -10.23 -8.69
N LEU A 182 -17.38 -10.16 -9.56
CA LEU A 182 -17.57 -9.12 -10.59
C LEU A 182 -18.71 -8.18 -10.21
N CYS A 183 -18.70 -7.65 -8.99
CA CYS A 183 -19.73 -6.73 -8.49
C CYS A 183 -19.70 -5.41 -9.26
N ARG A 184 -20.87 -4.93 -9.73
CA ARG A 184 -21.01 -3.74 -10.61
C ARG A 184 -20.52 -2.44 -9.97
N HIS A 185 -20.53 -2.32 -8.66
CA HIS A 185 -20.19 -1.09 -7.92
C HIS A 185 -18.78 -1.12 -7.32
N CYS A 186 -18.00 -2.18 -7.57
CA CYS A 186 -16.74 -2.39 -6.91
C CYS A 186 -15.58 -1.85 -7.75
N PRO A 187 -14.73 -0.95 -7.22
CA PRO A 187 -13.57 -0.40 -7.94
C PRO A 187 -12.47 -1.44 -8.19
N VAL A 188 -12.54 -2.60 -7.55
CA VAL A 188 -11.59 -3.71 -7.78
C VAL A 188 -11.83 -4.34 -9.16
N VAL A 189 -13.08 -4.38 -9.63
CA VAL A 189 -13.44 -5.07 -10.87
C VAL A 189 -12.79 -4.46 -12.11
N PRO A 190 -12.81 -3.13 -12.33
CA PRO A 190 -12.15 -2.52 -13.49
C PRO A 190 -10.65 -2.77 -13.55
N VAL A 191 -10.01 -3.01 -12.40
CA VAL A 191 -8.55 -3.22 -12.30
C VAL A 191 -8.19 -4.70 -12.35
N TYR A 192 -8.90 -5.55 -11.61
CA TYR A 192 -8.54 -6.97 -11.46
C TYR A 192 -9.37 -7.92 -12.32
N GLY A 193 -10.55 -7.53 -12.84
CA GLY A 193 -11.37 -8.34 -13.75
C GLY A 193 -11.71 -9.73 -13.20
N GLY A 194 -11.93 -9.87 -11.90
CA GLY A 194 -12.18 -11.18 -11.27
C GLY A 194 -10.90 -11.97 -10.92
N GLN A 195 -9.73 -11.39 -11.11
CA GLN A 195 -8.47 -12.03 -10.71
C GLN A 195 -8.18 -11.81 -9.22
N PHE A 196 -7.60 -12.82 -8.60
CA PHE A 196 -7.24 -12.83 -7.19
C PHE A 196 -5.78 -13.27 -7.04
N ARG A 197 -5.02 -12.55 -6.23
CA ARG A 197 -3.61 -12.82 -5.93
C ARG A 197 -3.46 -13.14 -4.45
N ILE A 198 -2.63 -14.13 -4.15
CA ILE A 198 -2.28 -14.49 -2.77
C ILE A 198 -0.82 -14.12 -2.57
N VAL A 199 -0.54 -13.40 -1.49
CA VAL A 199 0.81 -13.10 -1.04
C VAL A 199 1.41 -14.35 -0.41
N GLN A 200 2.70 -14.63 -0.67
CA GLN A 200 3.40 -15.78 -0.12
C GLN A 200 3.32 -15.78 1.42
N ARG A 201 3.03 -16.96 1.98
CA ARG A 201 2.86 -17.15 3.42
C ARG A 201 4.04 -16.61 4.23
N GLU A 202 5.25 -16.84 3.74
CA GLU A 202 6.50 -16.43 4.39
C GLU A 202 6.61 -14.91 4.49
N VAL A 203 6.16 -14.17 3.47
CA VAL A 203 6.13 -12.71 3.45
C VAL A 203 5.15 -12.20 4.51
N VAL A 204 3.93 -12.75 4.55
CA VAL A 204 2.92 -12.39 5.54
C VAL A 204 3.40 -12.66 6.96
N LEU A 205 3.98 -13.84 7.22
CA LEU A 205 4.49 -14.21 8.54
C LEU A 205 5.67 -13.36 8.98
N LYS A 206 6.64 -13.07 8.10
CA LYS A 206 7.77 -12.18 8.41
C LYS A 206 7.30 -10.78 8.73
N THR A 207 6.34 -10.25 7.96
CA THR A 207 5.75 -8.94 8.23
C THR A 207 5.03 -8.91 9.58
N SER A 208 4.34 -9.99 9.95
CA SER A 208 3.60 -10.11 11.21
C SER A 208 4.51 -10.31 12.44
N GLY A 209 5.59 -11.09 12.29
CA GLY A 209 6.45 -11.50 13.42
C GLY A 209 7.56 -10.50 13.76
N GLY A 210 7.97 -9.63 12.83
CA GLY A 210 9.13 -8.77 12.99
C GLY A 210 8.89 -7.45 13.75
N ARG A 211 7.64 -7.11 14.12
CA ARG A 211 7.27 -5.75 14.53
C ARG A 211 6.57 -5.57 15.88
N LEU A 212 6.34 -6.63 16.59
CA LEU A 212 5.87 -6.48 17.96
C LEU A 212 7.08 -6.15 18.82
N PRO A 213 7.05 -5.04 19.62
CA PRO A 213 8.08 -4.81 20.61
C PRO A 213 8.24 -6.08 21.45
N ARG A 214 9.47 -6.58 21.61
CA ARG A 214 9.78 -7.66 22.53
C ARG A 214 9.61 -7.17 23.98
N GLY A 215 8.39 -6.78 24.34
CA GLY A 215 7.98 -6.45 25.71
C GLY A 215 7.33 -7.67 26.33
N ARG A 216 7.75 -8.02 27.52
CA ARG A 216 7.20 -9.10 28.34
C ARG A 216 5.68 -9.03 28.38
N ASN A 217 5.00 -10.14 28.04
CA ASN A 217 3.58 -10.40 27.89
C ASN A 217 3.02 -10.28 26.49
N THR A 218 3.62 -10.95 25.52
CA THR A 218 3.02 -11.18 24.19
C THR A 218 2.15 -12.42 24.19
N SER A 219 1.18 -12.52 25.05
CA SER A 219 0.11 -13.45 24.84
C SER A 219 -0.92 -12.82 23.88
N ARG A 220 -0.85 -13.20 22.60
CA ARG A 220 -1.89 -13.02 21.60
C ARG A 220 -2.24 -11.58 21.19
N SER A 221 -1.31 -10.87 20.61
CA SER A 221 -1.67 -9.74 19.75
C SER A 221 -2.16 -10.27 18.39
N GLY A 222 -3.47 -10.29 18.19
CA GLY A 222 -4.06 -10.56 16.89
C GLY A 222 -3.70 -9.40 15.96
N ILE A 223 -2.95 -9.67 14.89
CA ILE A 223 -2.79 -8.73 13.79
C ILE A 223 -4.03 -8.88 12.92
N PRO A 224 -4.86 -7.84 12.77
CA PRO A 224 -5.93 -7.91 11.79
C PRO A 224 -5.29 -7.99 10.41
N ILE A 225 -5.39 -9.14 9.78
CA ILE A 225 -5.07 -9.30 8.37
C ILE A 225 -6.31 -8.85 7.62
N SER A 226 -6.25 -7.66 7.06
CA SER A 226 -7.28 -7.18 6.15
C SER A 226 -6.88 -7.59 4.74
N SER A 227 -7.61 -8.52 4.16
CA SER A 227 -7.56 -8.75 2.72
C SER A 227 -8.53 -7.77 2.06
N THR A 228 -8.10 -7.07 1.03
CA THR A 228 -9.00 -6.33 0.12
C THR A 228 -9.79 -7.26 -0.80
N GLY A 229 -9.67 -8.57 -0.58
CA GLY A 229 -10.46 -9.61 -1.22
C GLY A 229 -11.38 -10.28 -0.19
N SER A 230 -12.56 -10.74 -0.64
CA SER A 230 -13.57 -11.42 0.16
C SER A 230 -12.96 -12.40 1.16
N ALA A 231 -13.31 -12.23 2.43
CA ALA A 231 -12.90 -13.11 3.50
C ALA A 231 -13.19 -14.58 3.14
N THR A 232 -12.14 -15.35 2.93
CA THR A 232 -12.26 -16.81 3.04
C THR A 232 -12.47 -17.09 4.52
N PRO A 233 -13.57 -17.75 4.94
CA PRO A 233 -13.76 -18.04 6.35
C PRO A 233 -12.63 -18.96 6.80
N TRP A 234 -11.80 -18.47 7.72
CA TRP A 234 -10.88 -19.32 8.44
C TRP A 234 -11.74 -20.29 9.25
N ARG A 235 -11.80 -21.57 8.87
CA ARG A 235 -12.32 -22.62 9.71
C ARG A 235 -11.39 -22.75 10.91
N SER A 236 -11.74 -22.10 12.02
CA SER A 236 -11.20 -22.49 13.32
C SER A 236 -11.88 -23.80 13.72
N SER A 237 -11.14 -24.89 13.63
CA SER A 237 -11.48 -26.15 14.28
C SER A 237 -11.37 -25.97 15.81
N ARG A 238 -12.34 -25.33 16.42
CA ARG A 238 -12.69 -25.41 17.84
C ARG A 238 -13.95 -24.58 18.13
N LEU A 239 -15.09 -25.07 17.73
CA LEU A 239 -16.37 -24.79 18.37
C LEU A 239 -17.06 -26.14 18.62
N SER A 240 -16.49 -26.91 19.54
CA SER A 240 -17.16 -28.03 20.18
C SER A 240 -17.09 -27.74 21.68
N ALA A 241 -18.04 -27.04 22.22
CA ALA A 241 -18.50 -27.06 23.60
C ALA A 241 -19.35 -25.81 23.89
N MET A 242 -20.58 -25.77 23.40
CA MET A 242 -21.68 -25.03 24.04
C MET A 242 -22.99 -25.50 23.42
N SER A 243 -23.32 -26.75 23.69
CA SER A 243 -24.68 -27.26 23.58
C SER A 243 -25.04 -27.81 24.96
N SER A 244 -25.96 -27.12 25.61
CA SER A 244 -26.89 -27.57 26.64
C SER A 244 -27.08 -26.46 27.70
N ARG A 245 -27.99 -25.56 27.42
CA ARG A 245 -28.83 -24.99 28.48
C ARG A 245 -30.26 -24.94 27.96
N THR A 246 -31.03 -25.87 28.46
CA THR A 246 -32.49 -25.95 28.45
C THR A 246 -33.10 -24.69 29.04
N VAL A 247 -34.01 -24.08 28.30
CA VAL A 247 -34.92 -23.04 28.80
C VAL A 247 -36.07 -23.74 29.50
N PRO A 248 -36.44 -23.38 30.75
CA PRO A 248 -37.69 -23.82 31.36
C PRO A 248 -38.84 -22.95 30.87
N THR A 249 -39.87 -23.57 30.37
CA THR A 249 -41.22 -23.01 30.17
C THR A 249 -41.92 -22.84 31.51
N THR A 250 -42.35 -21.64 31.82
CA THR A 250 -43.62 -21.30 32.51
C THR A 250 -44.08 -19.95 32.01
#